data_d5fd060f898e1f8e9ace2a8d50f2c6fb
#
_entry.id   d5fd060f898e1f8e9ace2a8d50f2c6fb
#
_cell.length_a   1.000
_cell.length_b   1.000
_cell.length_c   1.000
_cell.angle_alpha   90.00
_cell.angle_beta   90.00
_cell.angle_gamma   90.00
#
_symmetry.space_group_name_H-M   'P 1'
#
loop_
_entity.id
_entity.type
_entity.pdbx_description
1 polymer ?
#
loop_
_entity_poly.entity_id
_entity_poly.type
_entity_poly.pdbx_seq_one_letter_code
_entity_poly.pdbx_strand_id
1 'polypeptide(L)'
;QRVDEAAENTATAIEAQRLVLGLTKMEALSNKQDTVLKPSSSAQKDESPLFVSTVFKSGTKLLEHIIKDMTGFGINSPTMSAGSDYESAKEISFKKNKFFIWHNVPSDRVKAHLISANAKPVFLIRNIYDLAVSQYFHFALDVDSEIGCSTDTANYFADISQDEGISLVVSGATSSQFHWHGFGYYLRQIQEIIQFSKEYRCHIIVYDNLVKDKRREIERLAEFLDIELSDKIFKKLLVSSSLNEMRKDRIEKTGTGKHFRKGTPGDYINVLKPWHYDMINYTKLTYAPLLNSLCEELGYNQITSCVIPIRNKTILGKVSVKKITKKNVTKKKQAAKKV
;
A
#
# COMPACT_ATOMS: atom_id res chain seq x y z
N GLN A 1 -30.73 -24.46 19.79
CA GLN A 1 -29.80 -25.56 20.08
C GLN A 1 -28.65 -25.66 19.08
N ARG A 2 -28.87 -25.73 17.74
CA ARG A 2 -27.76 -25.85 16.76
C ARG A 2 -26.97 -24.55 16.59
N VAL A 3 -27.54 -23.41 16.87
CA VAL A 3 -26.85 -22.10 16.76
C VAL A 3 -25.95 -21.87 17.98
N ASP A 4 -26.37 -22.33 19.14
CA ASP A 4 -25.62 -22.22 20.40
C ASP A 4 -24.37 -23.12 20.40
N GLU A 5 -24.47 -24.34 19.86
CA GLU A 5 -23.32 -25.26 19.68
C GLU A 5 -22.28 -24.70 18.70
N ALA A 6 -22.68 -23.98 17.64
CA ALA A 6 -21.77 -23.37 16.71
C ALA A 6 -21.00 -22.19 17.32
N ALA A 7 -21.67 -21.42 18.19
CA ALA A 7 -21.05 -20.30 18.91
C ALA A 7 -20.04 -20.78 19.97
N GLU A 8 -20.36 -21.85 20.68
CA GLU A 8 -19.48 -22.45 21.69
C GLU A 8 -18.22 -23.10 21.09
N ASN A 9 -18.35 -23.75 19.92
CA ASN A 9 -17.21 -24.28 19.17
C ASN A 9 -16.29 -23.20 18.63
N THR A 10 -16.85 -22.03 18.24
CA THR A 10 -16.06 -20.89 17.75
C THR A 10 -15.29 -20.23 18.89
N ALA A 11 -15.89 -20.07 20.06
CA ALA A 11 -15.24 -19.54 21.25
C ALA A 11 -14.07 -20.42 21.71
N THR A 12 -14.26 -21.75 21.71
CA THR A 12 -13.24 -22.73 22.08
C THR A 12 -12.06 -22.74 21.10
N ALA A 13 -12.32 -22.55 19.80
CA ALA A 13 -11.27 -22.45 18.78
C ALA A 13 -10.42 -21.16 18.93
N ILE A 14 -11.05 -20.04 19.29
CA ILE A 14 -10.37 -18.78 19.57
C ILE A 14 -9.50 -18.86 20.83
N GLU A 15 -9.99 -19.54 21.89
CA GLU A 15 -9.25 -19.77 23.13
C GLU A 15 -8.04 -20.68 22.91
N ALA A 16 -8.20 -21.74 22.14
CA ALA A 16 -7.11 -22.65 21.76
C ALA A 16 -6.03 -21.90 20.92
N GLN A 17 -6.44 -21.02 20.04
CA GLN A 17 -5.53 -20.21 19.25
C GLN A 17 -4.77 -19.17 20.10
N ARG A 18 -5.39 -18.61 21.14
CA ARG A 18 -4.74 -17.73 22.14
C ARG A 18 -3.68 -18.48 22.97
N LEU A 19 -3.95 -19.70 23.34
CA LEU A 19 -3.03 -20.57 24.09
C LEU A 19 -1.79 -20.97 23.26
N VAL A 20 -1.97 -21.25 21.97
CA VAL A 20 -0.87 -21.58 21.04
C VAL A 20 0.01 -20.36 20.74
N LEU A 21 -0.54 -19.15 20.75
CA LEU A 21 0.19 -17.92 20.45
C LEU A 21 0.94 -17.32 21.65
N GLY A 22 0.88 -17.92 22.82
CA GLY A 22 1.65 -17.49 24.00
C GLY A 22 1.26 -16.11 24.55
N LEU A 23 0.08 -15.60 24.24
CA LEU A 23 -0.38 -14.25 24.59
C LEU A 23 -0.61 -14.06 26.09
N THR A 24 -0.83 -15.14 26.85
CA THR A 24 -1.02 -15.08 28.30
C THR A 24 0.24 -14.69 29.09
N LYS A 25 1.44 -14.73 28.50
CA LYS A 25 2.68 -14.30 29.13
C LYS A 25 2.99 -12.82 28.96
N MET A 26 2.38 -12.14 27.98
CA MET A 26 2.64 -10.73 27.72
C MET A 26 1.80 -9.77 28.56
N GLU A 27 0.61 -10.15 29.02
CA GLU A 27 -0.20 -9.31 29.92
C GLU A 27 0.47 -9.08 31.30
N ALA A 28 1.31 -10.00 31.74
CA ALA A 28 2.05 -9.85 33.01
C ALA A 28 3.25 -8.88 32.94
N LEU A 29 3.69 -8.48 31.75
CA LEU A 29 4.82 -7.56 31.54
C LEU A 29 4.37 -6.11 31.27
N SER A 30 3.12 -5.90 30.88
CA SER A 30 2.59 -4.56 30.58
C SER A 30 2.34 -3.69 31.82
N ASN A 31 2.17 -4.26 33.00
CA ASN A 31 1.80 -3.53 34.22
C ASN A 31 2.98 -3.02 35.07
N LYS A 32 4.19 -2.93 34.54
CA LYS A 32 5.38 -2.48 35.28
C LYS A 32 6.16 -1.30 34.69
N GLN A 33 5.58 -0.47 33.83
CA GLN A 33 6.32 0.69 33.31
C GLN A 33 5.55 2.01 33.41
N ASP A 34 5.18 2.39 34.65
CA ASP A 34 4.92 3.79 34.98
C ASP A 34 6.01 4.26 35.96
N THR A 35 7.25 4.35 35.48
CA THR A 35 8.29 5.13 36.15
C THR A 35 8.78 6.18 35.17
N VAL A 36 8.33 7.42 35.41
CA VAL A 36 8.81 8.62 34.72
C VAL A 36 10.30 8.74 34.97
N LEU A 37 11.13 8.33 34.03
CA LEU A 37 12.58 8.59 34.04
C LEU A 37 12.80 10.00 33.47
N LYS A 38 13.30 10.90 34.33
CA LYS A 38 13.85 12.21 33.95
C LYS A 38 14.98 11.98 32.93
N PRO A 39 15.10 12.79 31.86
CA PRO A 39 16.19 12.65 30.91
C PRO A 39 17.51 13.04 31.59
N SER A 40 18.44 12.10 31.67
CA SER A 40 19.84 12.37 32.05
C SER A 40 20.54 12.98 30.83
N SER A 41 21.20 14.10 31.03
CA SER A 41 21.92 14.89 30.02
C SER A 41 23.27 14.26 29.63
N SER A 42 23.23 13.14 28.95
CA SER A 42 24.29 12.65 28.05
C SER A 42 23.60 11.72 27.05
N ALA A 43 23.07 12.31 26.00
CA ALA A 43 22.38 11.54 24.96
C ALA A 43 23.39 10.64 24.24
N GLN A 44 23.51 9.41 24.73
CA GLN A 44 24.10 8.33 23.97
C GLN A 44 23.25 8.20 22.72
N LYS A 45 23.86 8.45 21.55
CA LYS A 45 23.16 8.43 20.26
C LYS A 45 22.52 7.06 20.12
N ASP A 46 21.20 7.01 20.08
CA ASP A 46 20.46 5.75 19.93
C ASP A 46 20.89 5.06 18.62
N GLU A 47 21.61 3.95 18.75
CA GLU A 47 22.15 3.19 17.62
C GLU A 47 21.13 2.16 17.07
N SER A 48 19.87 2.23 17.50
CA SER A 48 18.82 1.34 17.01
C SER A 48 18.74 1.36 15.48
N PRO A 49 18.77 0.20 14.82
CA PRO A 49 18.78 0.15 13.37
C PRO A 49 17.45 0.62 12.80
N LEU A 50 17.52 1.34 11.69
CA LEU A 50 16.35 1.84 10.98
C LEU A 50 15.87 0.82 9.95
N PHE A 51 14.64 0.38 10.12
CA PHE A 51 13.92 -0.48 9.17
C PHE A 51 12.80 0.30 8.50
N VAL A 52 12.77 0.33 7.18
CA VAL A 52 11.73 1.00 6.42
C VAL A 52 11.01 -0.02 5.54
N SER A 53 9.71 -0.10 5.67
CA SER A 53 8.89 -0.89 4.77
C SER A 53 7.78 -0.05 4.16
N THR A 54 7.58 -0.21 2.87
CA THR A 54 6.59 0.56 2.12
C THR A 54 5.68 -0.38 1.36
N VAL A 55 4.39 -0.10 1.34
CA VAL A 55 3.51 -0.81 0.42
C VAL A 55 3.90 -0.43 -1.02
N PHE A 56 3.95 -1.41 -1.91
CA PHE A 56 4.34 -1.16 -3.30
C PHE A 56 3.51 -0.05 -3.94
N LYS A 57 4.16 0.95 -4.53
CA LYS A 57 3.57 2.18 -5.10
C LYS A 57 2.99 3.17 -4.08
N SER A 58 3.30 3.05 -2.80
CA SER A 58 2.90 4.06 -1.81
C SER A 58 3.81 5.30 -1.75
N GLY A 59 4.91 5.35 -2.51
CA GLY A 59 5.83 6.49 -2.54
C GLY A 59 7.21 6.20 -1.96
N THR A 60 7.71 4.98 -2.11
CA THR A 60 9.01 4.50 -1.60
C THR A 60 10.15 5.46 -1.91
N LYS A 61 10.24 5.95 -3.15
CA LYS A 61 11.33 6.87 -3.54
C LYS A 61 11.26 8.21 -2.84
N LEU A 62 10.07 8.72 -2.55
CA LEU A 62 9.90 9.94 -1.76
C LEU A 62 10.43 9.76 -0.33
N LEU A 63 10.03 8.66 0.33
CA LEU A 63 10.47 8.36 1.69
C LEU A 63 11.98 8.07 1.74
N GLU A 64 12.50 7.36 0.75
CA GLU A 64 13.94 7.12 0.59
C GLU A 64 14.74 8.42 0.57
N HIS A 65 14.34 9.41 -0.25
CA HIS A 65 14.99 10.71 -0.32
C HIS A 65 14.93 11.46 1.02
N ILE A 66 13.77 11.46 1.66
CA ILE A 66 13.59 12.13 2.96
C ILE A 66 14.52 11.51 4.01
N ILE A 67 14.55 10.18 4.14
CA ILE A 67 15.38 9.51 5.15
C ILE A 67 16.88 9.70 4.85
N LYS A 68 17.31 9.57 3.61
CA LYS A 68 18.72 9.82 3.22
C LYS A 68 19.20 11.22 3.59
N ASP A 69 18.41 12.22 3.22
CA ASP A 69 18.78 13.61 3.49
C ASP A 69 18.68 13.98 4.98
N MET A 70 17.78 13.34 5.72
CA MET A 70 17.59 13.54 7.15
C MET A 70 18.70 12.90 7.99
N THR A 71 19.07 11.66 7.66
CA THR A 71 20.00 10.86 8.46
C THR A 71 21.45 10.88 7.94
N GLY A 72 21.63 11.17 6.66
CA GLY A 72 22.90 10.95 5.96
C GLY A 72 23.22 9.46 5.73
N PHE A 73 22.32 8.54 6.04
CA PHE A 73 22.52 7.10 5.92
C PHE A 73 22.44 6.64 4.47
N GLY A 74 23.27 5.67 4.14
CA GLY A 74 23.15 4.92 2.89
C GLY A 74 22.02 3.90 2.94
N ILE A 75 21.58 3.44 1.77
CA ILE A 75 20.57 2.39 1.64
C ILE A 75 21.22 1.03 1.77
N ASN A 76 20.53 0.11 2.41
CA ASN A 76 20.82 -1.31 2.43
C ASN A 76 19.53 -2.06 2.05
N SER A 77 19.20 -2.04 0.76
CA SER A 77 18.09 -2.83 0.22
C SER A 77 18.61 -4.14 -0.36
N PRO A 78 17.88 -5.24 -0.24
CA PRO A 78 18.24 -6.46 -0.94
C PRO A 78 18.21 -6.23 -2.45
N THR A 79 19.16 -6.81 -3.16
CA THR A 79 19.07 -6.96 -4.62
C THR A 79 18.06 -8.07 -4.87
N MET A 80 16.82 -7.72 -5.17
CA MET A 80 15.79 -8.72 -5.33
C MET A 80 15.24 -8.72 -6.74
N SER A 81 15.13 -9.91 -7.30
CA SER A 81 14.29 -10.15 -8.46
C SER A 81 12.82 -9.96 -8.08
N ALA A 82 12.06 -9.28 -8.92
CA ALA A 82 10.62 -9.17 -8.76
C ALA A 82 10.00 -10.57 -8.60
N GLY A 83 9.26 -10.80 -7.51
CA GLY A 83 8.57 -12.06 -7.25
C GLY A 83 9.18 -12.95 -6.16
N SER A 84 10.27 -12.55 -5.51
CA SER A 84 10.74 -13.29 -4.35
C SER A 84 9.84 -13.05 -3.15
N ASP A 85 9.31 -14.13 -2.56
CA ASP A 85 8.54 -14.09 -1.33
C ASP A 85 9.41 -13.58 -0.19
N TYR A 86 9.08 -12.38 0.30
CA TYR A 86 9.77 -11.67 1.38
C TYR A 86 9.57 -12.29 2.76
N GLU A 87 9.18 -13.51 2.85
CA GLU A 87 9.01 -14.21 4.12
C GLU A 87 10.33 -14.47 4.85
N SER A 88 11.44 -14.30 4.14
CA SER A 88 12.73 -14.59 4.75
C SER A 88 13.28 -13.36 5.47
N ALA A 89 13.08 -13.33 6.80
CA ALA A 89 13.77 -12.37 7.67
C ALA A 89 15.32 -12.38 7.51
N LYS A 90 15.88 -13.40 6.86
CA LYS A 90 17.31 -13.52 6.54
C LYS A 90 17.80 -12.43 5.60
N GLU A 91 16.89 -11.84 4.81
CA GLU A 91 17.24 -10.77 3.86
C GLU A 91 17.27 -9.39 4.52
N ILE A 92 16.66 -9.26 5.69
CA ILE A 92 16.69 -8.04 6.47
C ILE A 92 18.02 -8.01 7.22
N SER A 93 18.93 -7.16 6.78
CA SER A 93 20.21 -6.96 7.45
C SER A 93 20.37 -5.51 7.88
N PHE A 94 20.92 -5.32 9.07
CA PHE A 94 21.19 -4.00 9.62
C PHE A 94 22.68 -3.71 9.58
N LYS A 95 23.06 -2.63 8.91
CA LYS A 95 24.45 -2.19 8.77
C LYS A 95 24.58 -0.78 9.36
N LYS A 96 25.70 -0.51 10.01
CA LYS A 96 26.01 0.82 10.56
C LYS A 96 25.90 1.91 9.48
N ASN A 97 25.25 3.04 9.82
CA ASN A 97 25.01 4.16 8.93
C ASN A 97 24.26 3.80 7.64
N LYS A 98 23.45 2.76 7.67
CA LYS A 98 22.54 2.36 6.58
C LYS A 98 21.17 2.09 7.13
N PHE A 99 20.15 2.28 6.31
CA PHE A 99 18.80 1.85 6.63
C PHE A 99 18.33 0.82 5.61
N PHE A 100 17.57 -0.15 6.10
CA PHE A 100 16.90 -1.11 5.26
C PHE A 100 15.62 -0.48 4.69
N ILE A 101 15.40 -0.57 3.38
CA ILE A 101 14.14 -0.12 2.76
C ILE A 101 13.66 -1.12 1.72
N TRP A 102 12.46 -1.64 1.90
CA TRP A 102 11.80 -2.55 0.96
C TRP A 102 10.28 -2.63 1.17
N HIS A 103 9.66 -3.67 0.59
CA HIS A 103 8.22 -3.92 0.61
C HIS A 103 7.83 -5.09 1.54
N ASN A 104 8.49 -5.22 2.68
CA ASN A 104 8.26 -6.32 3.60
C ASN A 104 6.91 -6.21 4.32
N VAL A 105 6.22 -7.34 4.42
CA VAL A 105 5.08 -7.50 5.32
C VAL A 105 5.61 -7.73 6.73
N PRO A 106 5.03 -7.14 7.78
CA PRO A 106 5.38 -7.47 9.16
C PRO A 106 4.81 -8.84 9.57
N SER A 107 5.23 -9.90 8.85
CA SER A 107 4.97 -11.30 9.24
C SER A 107 5.61 -11.60 10.59
N ASP A 108 5.19 -12.66 11.27
CA ASP A 108 5.71 -12.99 12.60
C ASP A 108 7.24 -13.15 12.62
N ARG A 109 7.82 -13.65 11.54
CA ARG A 109 9.27 -13.74 11.39
C ARG A 109 9.93 -12.37 11.29
N VAL A 110 9.37 -11.45 10.50
CA VAL A 110 9.85 -10.07 10.37
C VAL A 110 9.69 -9.35 11.71
N LYS A 111 8.53 -9.48 12.38
CA LYS A 111 8.28 -8.92 13.73
C LYS A 111 9.32 -9.39 14.73
N ALA A 112 9.54 -10.70 14.83
CA ALA A 112 10.54 -11.28 15.74
C ALA A 112 11.96 -10.73 15.47
N HIS A 113 12.33 -10.57 14.20
CA HIS A 113 13.62 -10.02 13.82
C HIS A 113 13.76 -8.53 14.19
N LEU A 114 12.72 -7.72 13.94
CA LEU A 114 12.71 -6.30 14.31
C LEU A 114 12.81 -6.11 15.84
N ILE A 115 12.05 -6.91 16.60
CA ILE A 115 12.07 -6.88 18.06
C ILE A 115 13.45 -7.29 18.58
N SER A 116 14.03 -8.38 18.09
CA SER A 116 15.33 -8.87 18.54
C SER A 116 16.48 -7.90 18.22
N ALA A 117 16.36 -7.14 17.15
CA ALA A 117 17.33 -6.12 16.76
C ALA A 117 17.09 -4.76 17.44
N ASN A 118 16.04 -4.61 18.22
CA ASN A 118 15.58 -3.31 18.74
C ASN A 118 15.48 -2.26 17.64
N ALA A 119 14.93 -2.63 16.48
CA ALA A 119 14.87 -1.76 15.32
C ALA A 119 13.82 -0.66 15.48
N LYS A 120 14.01 0.48 14.79
CA LYS A 120 13.01 1.55 14.61
C LYS A 120 12.26 1.34 13.29
N PRO A 121 11.07 0.71 13.31
CA PRO A 121 10.31 0.49 12.07
C PRO A 121 9.58 1.76 11.64
N VAL A 122 9.73 2.09 10.35
CA VAL A 122 8.98 3.14 9.67
C VAL A 122 8.23 2.49 8.51
N PHE A 123 6.92 2.71 8.45
CA PHE A 123 6.05 2.18 7.41
C PHE A 123 5.45 3.31 6.58
N LEU A 124 5.35 3.08 5.27
CA LEU A 124 4.65 4.00 4.36
C LEU A 124 3.47 3.26 3.71
N ILE A 125 2.28 3.80 3.93
CA ILE A 125 1.02 3.32 3.38
C ILE A 125 0.32 4.43 2.60
N ARG A 126 -0.70 4.09 1.83
CA ARG A 126 -1.42 5.03 0.95
C ARG A 126 -2.90 4.69 0.89
N ASN A 127 -3.74 5.66 0.49
CA ASN A 127 -5.13 5.41 0.13
C ASN A 127 -5.22 4.26 -0.87
N ILE A 128 -6.09 3.27 -0.58
CA ILE A 128 -6.16 2.02 -1.34
C ILE A 128 -6.60 2.22 -2.80
N TYR A 129 -7.43 3.21 -3.07
CA TYR A 129 -7.91 3.49 -4.43
C TYR A 129 -6.83 4.17 -5.27
N ASP A 130 -6.09 5.14 -4.70
CA ASP A 130 -4.92 5.71 -5.35
C ASP A 130 -3.79 4.70 -5.54
N LEU A 131 -3.67 3.74 -4.61
CA LEU A 131 -2.70 2.67 -4.70
C LEU A 131 -2.98 1.77 -5.91
N ALA A 132 -4.23 1.32 -6.09
CA ALA A 132 -4.64 0.51 -7.24
C ALA A 132 -4.37 1.24 -8.58
N VAL A 133 -4.74 2.51 -8.67
CA VAL A 133 -4.46 3.35 -9.84
C VAL A 133 -2.95 3.49 -10.08
N SER A 134 -2.17 3.70 -9.03
CA SER A 134 -0.71 3.82 -9.16
C SER A 134 -0.04 2.53 -9.60
N GLN A 135 -0.54 1.38 -9.18
CA GLN A 135 -0.06 0.07 -9.63
C GLN A 135 -0.38 -0.17 -11.11
N TYR A 136 -1.61 0.13 -11.54
CA TYR A 136 -1.97 0.04 -12.95
C TYR A 136 -1.03 0.85 -13.85
N PHE A 137 -0.85 2.14 -13.55
CA PHE A 137 0.03 2.99 -14.37
C PHE A 137 1.50 2.59 -14.30
N HIS A 138 1.93 1.94 -13.25
CA HIS A 138 3.27 1.37 -13.19
C HIS A 138 3.42 0.23 -14.20
N PHE A 139 2.46 -0.68 -14.28
CA PHE A 139 2.51 -1.78 -15.25
C PHE A 139 2.33 -1.32 -16.69
N ALA A 140 1.45 -0.36 -16.93
CA ALA A 140 1.11 0.08 -18.26
C ALA A 140 2.11 1.07 -18.89
N LEU A 141 2.81 1.88 -18.09
CA LEU A 141 3.57 3.01 -18.61
C LEU A 141 5.01 3.10 -18.11
N ASP A 142 5.35 2.45 -17.00
CA ASP A 142 6.65 2.62 -16.35
C ASP A 142 7.62 1.53 -16.80
N VAL A 143 8.02 1.59 -18.05
CA VAL A 143 9.06 0.71 -18.60
C VAL A 143 10.42 1.25 -18.18
N ASP A 144 10.96 0.70 -17.11
CA ASP A 144 12.24 1.09 -16.54
C ASP A 144 12.97 -0.17 -16.07
N SER A 145 14.16 -0.40 -16.60
CA SER A 145 14.96 -1.61 -16.34
C SER A 145 15.39 -1.75 -14.87
N GLU A 146 15.44 -0.66 -14.11
CA GLU A 146 15.90 -0.70 -12.71
C GLU A 146 14.79 -0.87 -11.69
N ILE A 147 13.66 -0.18 -11.88
CA ILE A 147 12.56 -0.14 -10.91
C ILE A 147 11.17 -0.15 -11.53
N GLY A 148 11.10 -0.15 -12.86
CA GLY A 148 9.86 -0.20 -13.63
C GLY A 148 9.41 -1.62 -13.93
N CYS A 149 8.49 -1.75 -14.87
CA CYS A 149 8.03 -3.02 -15.39
C CYS A 149 8.87 -3.49 -16.58
N SER A 150 8.87 -4.81 -16.81
CA SER A 150 9.43 -5.36 -18.02
C SER A 150 8.67 -4.87 -19.26
N THR A 151 9.35 -4.87 -20.41
CA THR A 151 8.73 -4.54 -21.69
C THR A 151 7.55 -5.46 -21.99
N ASP A 152 7.65 -6.75 -21.67
CA ASP A 152 6.55 -7.73 -21.89
C ASP A 152 5.33 -7.39 -21.07
N THR A 153 5.49 -6.98 -19.80
CA THR A 153 4.38 -6.51 -18.98
C THR A 153 3.73 -5.26 -19.58
N ALA A 154 4.54 -4.29 -20.01
CA ALA A 154 4.01 -3.06 -20.61
C ALA A 154 3.27 -3.35 -21.92
N ASN A 155 3.80 -4.23 -22.77
CA ASN A 155 3.12 -4.66 -24.01
C ASN A 155 1.80 -5.35 -23.70
N TYR A 156 1.76 -6.24 -22.71
CA TYR A 156 0.53 -6.90 -22.29
C TYR A 156 -0.56 -5.89 -21.88
N PHE A 157 -0.18 -4.84 -21.12
CA PHE A 157 -1.11 -3.78 -20.71
C PHE A 157 -1.46 -2.81 -21.85
N ALA A 158 -0.64 -2.69 -22.89
CA ALA A 158 -0.93 -1.86 -24.07
C ALA A 158 -2.03 -2.47 -24.96
N ASP A 159 -2.19 -3.79 -24.93
CA ASP A 159 -3.17 -4.53 -25.75
C ASP A 159 -4.56 -4.57 -25.13
N ILE A 160 -4.73 -4.09 -23.91
CA ILE A 160 -6.01 -4.09 -23.20
C ILE A 160 -6.44 -2.68 -22.82
N SER A 161 -7.74 -2.49 -22.60
CA SER A 161 -8.27 -1.19 -22.16
C SER A 161 -7.80 -0.85 -20.75
N GLN A 162 -7.79 0.45 -20.41
CA GLN A 162 -7.47 0.91 -19.07
C GLN A 162 -8.38 0.26 -18.00
N ASP A 163 -9.67 0.11 -18.30
CA ASP A 163 -10.65 -0.46 -17.38
C ASP A 163 -10.36 -1.95 -17.11
N GLU A 164 -10.01 -2.72 -18.15
CA GLU A 164 -9.57 -4.12 -18.02
C GLU A 164 -8.24 -4.21 -17.25
N GLY A 165 -7.28 -3.34 -17.57
CA GLY A 165 -5.99 -3.32 -16.90
C GLY A 165 -6.11 -3.04 -15.41
N ILE A 166 -6.96 -2.10 -15.00
CA ILE A 166 -7.24 -1.84 -13.57
C ILE A 166 -7.91 -3.06 -12.93
N SER A 167 -8.87 -3.68 -13.63
CA SER A 167 -9.53 -4.89 -13.14
C SER A 167 -8.54 -6.03 -12.90
N LEU A 168 -7.57 -6.23 -13.81
CA LEU A 168 -6.50 -7.21 -13.65
C LEU A 168 -5.56 -6.90 -12.49
N VAL A 169 -5.23 -5.62 -12.27
CA VAL A 169 -4.44 -5.21 -11.10
C VAL A 169 -5.16 -5.58 -9.81
N VAL A 170 -6.47 -5.39 -9.75
CA VAL A 170 -7.27 -5.70 -8.55
C VAL A 170 -7.45 -7.20 -8.36
N SER A 171 -7.82 -7.94 -9.40
CA SER A 171 -8.11 -9.38 -9.30
C SER A 171 -6.86 -10.25 -9.23
N GLY A 172 -5.76 -9.80 -9.76
CA GLY A 172 -4.59 -10.61 -10.07
C GLY A 172 -4.71 -11.24 -11.47
N ALA A 173 -3.58 -11.60 -12.04
CA ALA A 173 -3.51 -12.26 -13.34
C ALA A 173 -2.24 -13.10 -13.46
N THR A 174 -2.34 -14.18 -14.24
CA THR A 174 -1.20 -15.01 -14.60
C THR A 174 -1.27 -15.32 -16.10
N SER A 175 -0.20 -14.95 -16.78
CA SER A 175 0.02 -15.31 -18.20
C SER A 175 1.49 -15.69 -18.39
N SER A 176 1.87 -16.04 -19.61
CA SER A 176 3.28 -16.26 -19.94
C SER A 176 4.14 -14.99 -19.85
N GLN A 177 3.52 -13.82 -19.92
CA GLN A 177 4.19 -12.51 -19.96
C GLN A 177 4.07 -11.74 -18.65
N PHE A 178 3.08 -12.05 -17.82
CA PHE A 178 2.73 -11.28 -16.64
C PHE A 178 2.19 -12.17 -15.53
N HIS A 179 2.76 -12.01 -14.34
CA HIS A 179 2.24 -12.63 -13.12
C HIS A 179 2.05 -11.56 -12.05
N TRP A 180 0.86 -11.51 -11.47
CA TRP A 180 0.49 -10.55 -10.45
C TRP A 180 -0.46 -11.18 -9.42
N HIS A 181 -0.09 -11.11 -8.15
CA HIS A 181 -0.87 -11.75 -7.06
C HIS A 181 -2.25 -11.10 -6.81
N GLY A 182 -2.51 -9.95 -7.42
CA GLY A 182 -3.70 -9.17 -7.14
C GLY A 182 -3.57 -8.22 -5.95
N PHE A 183 -4.55 -7.36 -5.83
CA PHE A 183 -4.54 -6.25 -4.88
C PHE A 183 -4.74 -6.70 -3.42
N GLY A 184 -5.37 -7.86 -3.21
CA GLY A 184 -5.62 -8.44 -1.89
C GLY A 184 -4.35 -8.62 -1.05
N TYR A 185 -3.23 -8.93 -1.68
CA TYR A 185 -1.93 -9.01 -1.03
C TYR A 185 -1.55 -7.68 -0.35
N TYR A 186 -1.70 -6.56 -1.05
CA TYR A 186 -1.34 -5.22 -0.54
C TYR A 186 -2.31 -4.72 0.51
N LEU A 187 -3.60 -5.05 0.39
CA LEU A 187 -4.59 -4.74 1.41
C LEU A 187 -4.28 -5.47 2.72
N ARG A 188 -3.90 -6.73 2.65
CA ARG A 188 -3.42 -7.51 3.81
C ARG A 188 -2.16 -6.88 4.39
N GLN A 189 -1.20 -6.50 3.56
CA GLN A 189 0.02 -5.82 4.01
C GLN A 189 -0.29 -4.54 4.81
N ILE A 190 -1.22 -3.71 4.33
CA ILE A 190 -1.65 -2.51 5.07
C ILE A 190 -2.29 -2.89 6.41
N GLN A 191 -3.18 -3.88 6.43
CA GLN A 191 -3.80 -4.37 7.65
C GLN A 191 -2.77 -4.84 8.68
N GLU A 192 -1.81 -5.65 8.26
CA GLU A 192 -0.71 -6.16 9.10
C GLU A 192 0.17 -5.04 9.65
N ILE A 193 0.49 -4.02 8.85
CA ILE A 193 1.24 -2.84 9.29
C ILE A 193 0.48 -2.09 10.38
N ILE A 194 -0.81 -1.83 10.18
CA ILE A 194 -1.63 -1.11 11.15
C ILE A 194 -1.82 -1.93 12.43
N GLN A 195 -2.02 -3.24 12.32
CA GLN A 195 -2.12 -4.12 13.47
C GLN A 195 -0.80 -4.18 14.25
N PHE A 196 0.34 -4.28 13.57
CA PHE A 196 1.66 -4.28 14.19
C PHE A 196 1.91 -3.00 15.01
N SER A 197 1.42 -1.85 14.55
CA SER A 197 1.57 -0.58 15.28
C SER A 197 0.84 -0.54 16.62
N LYS A 198 -0.12 -1.44 16.86
CA LYS A 198 -0.79 -1.58 18.17
C LYS A 198 0.07 -2.37 19.17
N GLU A 199 0.96 -3.21 18.67
CA GLU A 199 1.78 -4.13 19.47
C GLU A 199 3.21 -3.65 19.65
N TYR A 200 3.71 -2.85 18.71
CA TYR A 200 5.11 -2.43 18.69
C TYR A 200 5.26 -0.96 18.30
N ARG A 201 6.14 -0.23 19.00
CA ARG A 201 6.44 1.17 18.70
C ARG A 201 7.02 1.30 17.30
N CYS A 202 6.25 1.83 16.36
CA CYS A 202 6.66 2.11 14.98
C CYS A 202 6.08 3.45 14.52
N HIS A 203 6.58 3.96 13.40
CA HIS A 203 6.05 5.17 12.79
C HIS A 203 5.37 4.84 11.47
N ILE A 204 4.07 5.15 11.37
CA ILE A 204 3.31 4.99 10.13
C ILE A 204 3.16 6.36 9.46
N ILE A 205 3.63 6.44 8.23
CA ILE A 205 3.45 7.59 7.35
C ILE A 205 2.35 7.24 6.35
N VAL A 206 1.34 8.10 6.25
CA VAL A 206 0.34 8.03 5.19
C VAL A 206 0.77 8.95 4.06
N TYR A 207 0.94 8.41 2.85
CA TYR A 207 1.40 9.18 1.68
C TYR A 207 0.58 10.44 1.45
N ASP A 208 -0.73 10.34 1.59
CA ASP A 208 -1.67 11.45 1.41
C ASP A 208 -1.37 12.61 2.38
N ASN A 209 -1.06 12.30 3.64
CA ASN A 209 -0.67 13.29 4.64
C ASN A 209 0.72 13.86 4.33
N LEU A 210 1.67 13.00 3.96
CA LEU A 210 3.03 13.42 3.60
C LEU A 210 3.05 14.40 2.42
N VAL A 211 2.15 14.24 1.44
CA VAL A 211 2.04 15.16 0.31
C VAL A 211 1.30 16.43 0.71
N LYS A 212 0.26 16.32 1.54
CA LYS A 212 -0.59 17.45 1.95
C LYS A 212 0.11 18.39 2.94
N ASP A 213 0.81 17.82 3.92
CA ASP A 213 1.53 18.56 4.97
C ASP A 213 2.91 17.91 5.22
N LYS A 214 3.77 18.06 4.22
CA LYS A 214 5.13 17.50 4.24
C LYS A 214 5.93 17.95 5.45
N ARG A 215 5.75 19.21 5.87
CA ARG A 215 6.47 19.75 7.02
C ARG A 215 6.19 18.94 8.27
N ARG A 216 4.92 18.82 8.61
CA ARG A 216 4.45 18.11 9.79
C ARG A 216 4.88 16.64 9.80
N GLU A 217 4.76 15.96 8.67
CA GLU A 217 5.12 14.54 8.59
C GLU A 217 6.65 14.31 8.68
N ILE A 218 7.46 15.24 8.18
CA ILE A 218 8.92 15.21 8.35
C ILE A 218 9.30 15.48 9.81
N GLU A 219 8.68 16.45 10.48
CA GLU A 219 8.90 16.75 11.89
C GLU A 219 8.56 15.54 12.79
N ARG A 220 7.41 14.89 12.55
CA ARG A 220 7.01 13.67 13.27
C ARG A 220 7.96 12.50 13.04
N LEU A 221 8.45 12.33 11.82
CA LEU A 221 9.44 11.30 11.52
C LEU A 221 10.77 11.58 12.22
N ALA A 222 11.22 12.83 12.23
CA ALA A 222 12.44 13.23 12.92
C ALA A 222 12.34 13.00 14.44
N GLU A 223 11.20 13.36 15.04
CA GLU A 223 10.90 13.08 16.45
C GLU A 223 10.95 11.58 16.75
N PHE A 224 10.33 10.74 15.91
CA PHE A 224 10.37 9.29 16.09
C PHE A 224 11.78 8.72 16.00
N LEU A 225 12.62 9.29 15.14
CA LEU A 225 14.02 8.87 14.93
C LEU A 225 15.00 9.50 15.93
N ASP A 226 14.53 10.37 16.82
CA ASP A 226 15.34 11.16 17.75
C ASP A 226 16.39 12.02 17.02
N ILE A 227 15.99 12.64 15.90
CA ILE A 227 16.85 13.50 15.07
C ILE A 227 16.43 14.96 15.25
N GLU A 228 17.36 15.80 15.64
CA GLU A 228 17.17 17.24 15.66
C GLU A 228 17.36 17.82 14.25
N LEU A 229 16.32 18.42 13.70
CA LEU A 229 16.34 19.06 12.39
C LEU A 229 16.67 20.54 12.49
N SER A 230 17.85 20.92 12.00
CA SER A 230 18.13 22.36 11.78
C SER A 230 17.28 22.90 10.63
N ASP A 231 16.95 24.20 10.67
CA ASP A 231 16.22 24.87 9.59
C ASP A 231 16.88 24.70 8.21
N LYS A 232 18.21 24.62 8.16
CA LYS A 232 18.97 24.38 6.94
C LYS A 232 18.68 22.99 6.37
N ILE A 233 18.73 21.95 7.19
CA ILE A 233 18.42 20.57 6.78
C ILE A 233 16.96 20.48 6.36
N PHE A 234 16.07 21.08 7.14
CA PHE A 234 14.64 21.09 6.84
C PHE A 234 14.30 21.74 5.49
N LYS A 235 14.86 22.90 5.19
CA LYS A 235 14.70 23.57 3.88
C LYS A 235 15.22 22.68 2.75
N LYS A 236 16.39 22.05 2.94
CA LYS A 236 16.94 21.09 1.96
C LYS A 236 15.96 19.94 1.71
N LEU A 237 15.42 19.33 2.75
CA LEU A 237 14.46 18.23 2.67
C LEU A 237 13.20 18.59 1.87
N LEU A 238 12.65 19.79 2.10
CA LEU A 238 11.47 20.25 1.35
C LEU A 238 11.74 20.38 -0.15
N VAL A 239 12.91 20.84 -0.52
CA VAL A 239 13.30 21.01 -1.93
C VAL A 239 13.61 19.65 -2.57
N SER A 240 14.53 18.87 -2.01
CA SER A 240 15.00 17.61 -2.58
C SER A 240 13.89 16.56 -2.70
N SER A 241 12.92 16.57 -1.78
CA SER A 241 11.75 15.70 -1.81
C SER A 241 10.57 16.26 -2.62
N SER A 242 10.76 17.34 -3.37
CA SER A 242 9.71 17.81 -4.29
C SER A 242 9.60 16.87 -5.51
N LEU A 243 8.39 16.74 -6.06
CA LEU A 243 8.16 15.90 -7.23
C LEU A 243 9.04 16.31 -8.43
N ASN A 244 9.23 17.60 -8.60
CA ASN A 244 10.02 18.15 -9.71
C ASN A 244 11.50 17.78 -9.59
N GLU A 245 12.09 17.92 -8.40
CA GLU A 245 13.50 17.57 -8.18
C GLU A 245 13.71 16.06 -8.28
N MET A 246 12.80 15.24 -7.70
CA MET A 246 12.89 13.79 -7.83
C MET A 246 12.75 13.33 -9.28
N ARG A 247 11.86 13.97 -10.06
CA ARG A 247 11.71 13.67 -11.49
C ARG A 247 12.96 14.04 -12.27
N LYS A 248 13.55 15.21 -11.97
CA LYS A 248 14.79 15.68 -12.60
C LYS A 248 15.95 14.73 -12.31
N ASP A 249 16.18 14.39 -11.04
CA ASP A 249 17.20 13.39 -10.64
C ASP A 249 17.00 12.04 -11.35
N ARG A 250 15.75 11.62 -11.50
CA ARG A 250 15.43 10.36 -12.21
C ARG A 250 15.74 10.46 -13.71
N ILE A 251 15.36 11.56 -14.37
CA ILE A 251 15.67 11.78 -15.79
C ILE A 251 17.18 11.80 -16.02
N GLU A 252 17.94 12.45 -15.14
CA GLU A 252 19.40 12.48 -15.22
C GLU A 252 20.04 11.08 -15.11
N LYS A 253 19.46 10.22 -14.24
CA LYS A 253 19.99 8.86 -13.99
C LYS A 253 19.56 7.83 -15.02
N THR A 254 18.34 7.89 -15.53
CA THR A 254 17.73 6.80 -16.31
C THR A 254 17.19 7.24 -17.67
N GLY A 255 17.30 8.52 -18.01
CA GLY A 255 16.75 9.07 -19.25
C GLY A 255 15.22 9.24 -19.26
N THR A 256 14.51 8.81 -18.20
CA THR A 256 13.04 8.88 -18.13
C THR A 256 12.53 9.30 -16.76
N GLY A 257 11.49 10.13 -16.75
CA GLY A 257 10.77 10.54 -15.54
C GLY A 257 9.40 9.90 -15.39
N LYS A 258 9.06 8.89 -16.21
CA LYS A 258 7.71 8.28 -16.27
C LYS A 258 7.28 7.64 -14.94
N HIS A 259 8.24 7.17 -14.13
CA HIS A 259 7.98 6.64 -12.79
C HIS A 259 7.20 7.61 -11.89
N PHE A 260 7.42 8.92 -12.05
CA PHE A 260 6.74 9.96 -11.28
C PHE A 260 5.59 10.57 -12.10
N ARG A 261 4.42 9.96 -12.07
CA ARG A 261 3.25 10.39 -12.85
C ARG A 261 2.70 11.74 -12.37
N LYS A 262 1.83 11.76 -11.38
CA LYS A 262 1.20 12.99 -10.86
C LYS A 262 1.68 13.37 -9.46
N GLY A 263 1.95 12.40 -8.62
CA GLY A 263 2.41 12.62 -7.24
C GLY A 263 1.38 13.26 -6.30
N THR A 264 0.13 13.41 -6.75
CA THR A 264 -0.97 14.00 -5.97
C THR A 264 -1.97 12.93 -5.57
N PRO A 265 -2.45 12.94 -4.30
CA PRO A 265 -3.54 12.09 -3.85
C PRO A 265 -4.87 12.43 -4.53
N GLY A 266 -5.79 11.45 -4.59
CA GLY A 266 -7.16 11.64 -5.08
C GLY A 266 -7.34 11.47 -6.58
N ASP A 267 -6.30 11.11 -7.33
CA ASP A 267 -6.43 10.89 -8.79
C ASP A 267 -7.35 9.73 -9.16
N TYR A 268 -7.55 8.79 -8.25
CA TYR A 268 -8.48 7.68 -8.42
C TYR A 268 -9.90 8.12 -8.80
N ILE A 269 -10.35 9.30 -8.33
CA ILE A 269 -11.67 9.85 -8.64
C ILE A 269 -11.87 10.02 -10.15
N ASN A 270 -10.81 10.37 -10.87
CA ASN A 270 -10.83 10.62 -12.32
C ASN A 270 -10.59 9.35 -13.15
N VAL A 271 -10.12 8.27 -12.51
CA VAL A 271 -9.66 7.06 -13.20
C VAL A 271 -10.60 5.89 -12.96
N LEU A 272 -11.01 5.67 -11.69
CA LEU A 272 -11.82 4.51 -11.33
C LEU A 272 -13.29 4.68 -11.78
N LYS A 273 -13.87 3.58 -12.27
CA LYS A 273 -15.30 3.45 -12.55
C LYS A 273 -16.01 2.84 -11.34
N PRO A 274 -17.36 2.93 -11.25
CA PRO A 274 -18.12 2.37 -10.13
C PRO A 274 -17.77 0.91 -9.81
N TRP A 275 -17.66 0.05 -10.82
CA TRP A 275 -17.32 -1.36 -10.61
C TRP A 275 -15.91 -1.61 -10.09
N HIS A 276 -14.94 -0.71 -10.36
CA HIS A 276 -13.60 -0.81 -9.78
C HIS A 276 -13.66 -0.57 -8.25
N TYR A 277 -14.49 0.35 -7.77
CA TYR A 277 -14.71 0.54 -6.33
C TYR A 277 -15.32 -0.71 -5.71
N ASP A 278 -16.30 -1.31 -6.38
CA ASP A 278 -16.94 -2.56 -5.91
C ASP A 278 -15.91 -3.70 -5.84
N MET A 279 -15.09 -3.87 -6.86
CA MET A 279 -14.01 -4.87 -6.88
C MET A 279 -13.00 -4.65 -5.75
N ILE A 280 -12.52 -3.42 -5.56
CA ILE A 280 -11.57 -3.08 -4.50
C ILE A 280 -12.18 -3.33 -3.12
N ASN A 281 -13.44 -2.93 -2.92
CA ASN A 281 -14.15 -3.13 -1.65
C ASN A 281 -14.41 -4.61 -1.37
N TYR A 282 -14.80 -5.39 -2.38
CA TYR A 282 -14.93 -6.84 -2.25
C TYR A 282 -13.59 -7.51 -1.90
N THR A 283 -12.52 -7.14 -2.60
CA THR A 283 -11.16 -7.63 -2.33
C THR A 283 -10.73 -7.28 -0.90
N LYS A 284 -11.05 -6.06 -0.43
CA LYS A 284 -10.77 -5.63 0.94
C LYS A 284 -11.49 -6.50 1.96
N LEU A 285 -12.78 -6.75 1.79
CA LEU A 285 -13.56 -7.60 2.69
C LEU A 285 -13.04 -9.04 2.73
N THR A 286 -12.53 -9.53 1.62
CA THR A 286 -12.03 -10.90 1.50
C THR A 286 -10.63 -11.09 2.10
N TYR A 287 -9.72 -10.16 1.83
CA TYR A 287 -8.29 -10.32 2.16
C TYR A 287 -7.82 -9.50 3.37
N ALA A 288 -8.53 -8.45 3.72
CA ALA A 288 -8.21 -7.58 4.83
C ALA A 288 -9.49 -7.14 5.59
N PRO A 289 -10.25 -8.08 6.17
CA PRO A 289 -11.56 -7.82 6.75
C PRO A 289 -11.53 -6.84 7.93
N LEU A 290 -10.42 -6.75 8.65
CA LEU A 290 -10.23 -5.86 9.78
C LEU A 290 -9.75 -4.47 9.38
N LEU A 291 -9.42 -4.24 8.11
CA LEU A 291 -8.76 -3.00 7.68
C LEU A 291 -9.59 -1.75 8.00
N ASN A 292 -10.90 -1.81 7.77
CA ASN A 292 -11.78 -0.65 8.04
C ASN A 292 -11.81 -0.31 9.54
N SER A 293 -12.06 -1.30 10.40
CA SER A 293 -12.13 -1.08 11.86
C SER A 293 -10.81 -0.60 12.45
N LEU A 294 -9.69 -1.15 11.99
CA LEU A 294 -8.36 -0.71 12.40
C LEU A 294 -8.07 0.73 11.97
N CYS A 295 -8.44 1.10 10.73
CA CYS A 295 -8.29 2.46 10.25
C CYS A 295 -9.14 3.45 11.03
N GLU A 296 -10.37 3.08 11.38
CA GLU A 296 -11.28 3.89 12.19
C GLU A 296 -10.73 4.08 13.61
N GLU A 297 -10.36 3.00 14.28
CA GLU A 297 -9.81 3.00 15.64
C GLU A 297 -8.56 3.88 15.77
N LEU A 298 -7.66 3.85 14.77
CA LEU A 298 -6.38 4.57 14.80
C LEU A 298 -6.39 5.90 14.02
N GLY A 299 -7.55 6.33 13.54
CA GLY A 299 -7.70 7.61 12.82
C GLY A 299 -7.14 7.62 11.39
N TYR A 300 -7.00 6.45 10.75
CA TYR A 300 -6.51 6.30 9.37
C TYR A 300 -7.63 6.18 8.32
N ASN A 301 -8.83 6.72 8.59
CA ASN A 301 -9.99 6.58 7.72
C ASN A 301 -9.74 6.99 6.27
N GLN A 302 -8.83 7.94 6.02
CA GLN A 302 -8.44 8.38 4.69
C GLN A 302 -7.84 7.27 3.81
N ILE A 303 -7.34 6.17 4.42
CA ILE A 303 -6.75 5.04 3.69
C ILE A 303 -7.84 4.23 2.98
N THR A 304 -8.99 4.07 3.64
CA THR A 304 -10.11 3.23 3.15
C THR A 304 -11.27 4.05 2.61
N SER A 305 -11.25 5.38 2.75
CA SER A 305 -12.30 6.25 2.24
C SER A 305 -12.21 6.46 0.73
N CYS A 306 -13.35 6.48 0.07
CA CYS A 306 -13.45 6.89 -1.32
C CYS A 306 -14.52 7.97 -1.48
N VAL A 307 -14.29 8.89 -2.41
CA VAL A 307 -15.32 9.80 -2.90
C VAL A 307 -15.81 9.23 -4.22
N ILE A 308 -16.95 8.56 -4.19
CA ILE A 308 -17.60 8.11 -5.43
C ILE A 308 -18.20 9.35 -6.09
N PRO A 309 -17.83 9.71 -7.32
CA PRO A 309 -18.44 10.84 -8.01
C PRO A 309 -19.95 10.61 -8.11
N ILE A 310 -20.73 11.46 -7.47
CA ILE A 310 -22.19 11.46 -7.65
C ILE A 310 -22.39 11.85 -9.12
N ARG A 311 -22.63 10.88 -9.98
CA ARG A 311 -23.15 11.17 -11.32
C ARG A 311 -24.50 11.84 -11.09
N ASN A 312 -24.57 13.14 -11.39
CA ASN A 312 -25.85 13.83 -11.48
C ASN A 312 -26.84 12.91 -12.20
N LYS A 313 -27.95 12.61 -11.53
CA LYS A 313 -29.06 11.79 -12.04
C LYS A 313 -29.79 12.49 -13.18
N THR A 314 -29.08 12.87 -14.21
CA THR A 314 -29.66 13.43 -15.40
C THR A 314 -29.17 12.62 -16.58
N ILE A 315 -29.67 11.41 -16.71
CA ILE A 315 -29.93 10.66 -17.97
C ILE A 315 -30.63 9.36 -17.53
N LEU A 316 -31.80 9.46 -16.89
CA LEU A 316 -32.88 8.57 -17.26
C LEU A 316 -33.62 9.28 -18.40
N GLY A 317 -32.92 9.50 -19.49
CA GLY A 317 -33.54 9.78 -20.78
C GLY A 317 -34.48 8.62 -21.07
N LYS A 318 -35.75 8.95 -21.18
CA LYS A 318 -36.85 8.06 -21.55
C LYS A 318 -36.32 7.03 -22.54
N VAL A 319 -36.14 5.78 -22.14
CA VAL A 319 -36.04 4.65 -23.04
C VAL A 319 -37.41 4.56 -23.68
N SER A 320 -37.53 5.21 -24.81
CA SER A 320 -38.67 5.05 -25.69
C SER A 320 -38.70 3.58 -26.15
N VAL A 321 -39.51 2.80 -25.49
CA VAL A 321 -39.83 1.44 -25.91
C VAL A 321 -40.53 1.59 -27.26
N LYS A 322 -39.75 1.59 -28.36
CA LYS A 322 -40.32 1.43 -29.71
C LYS A 322 -41.04 0.09 -29.69
N LYS A 323 -42.37 0.15 -29.70
CA LYS A 323 -43.23 -1.01 -29.98
C LYS A 323 -42.73 -1.66 -31.28
N ILE A 324 -42.09 -2.81 -31.13
CA ILE A 324 -41.76 -3.68 -32.26
C ILE A 324 -43.10 -4.21 -32.76
N THR A 325 -43.67 -3.55 -33.73
CA THR A 325 -44.86 -4.02 -34.43
C THR A 325 -44.50 -5.27 -35.22
N LYS A 326 -45.24 -6.35 -35.00
CA LYS A 326 -45.13 -7.69 -35.61
C LYS A 326 -45.37 -7.66 -37.13
N LYS A 327 -44.65 -6.88 -37.92
CA LYS A 327 -44.89 -6.81 -39.39
C LYS A 327 -43.77 -7.34 -40.27
N ASN A 328 -42.71 -7.94 -39.73
CA ASN A 328 -41.58 -8.43 -40.52
C ASN A 328 -41.29 -9.94 -40.44
N VAL A 329 -42.22 -10.76 -39.93
CA VAL A 329 -42.00 -12.22 -39.86
C VAL A 329 -42.54 -12.96 -41.12
N THR A 330 -43.34 -12.29 -41.95
CA THR A 330 -44.00 -12.96 -43.11
C THR A 330 -43.19 -12.93 -44.41
N LYS A 331 -42.10 -12.16 -44.50
CA LYS A 331 -41.32 -12.09 -45.76
C LYS A 331 -40.12 -13.06 -45.86
N LYS A 332 -39.77 -13.79 -44.79
CA LYS A 332 -38.66 -14.78 -44.81
C LYS A 332 -39.10 -16.23 -45.12
N LYS A 333 -40.40 -16.51 -45.20
CA LYS A 333 -40.90 -17.85 -45.54
C LYS A 333 -41.17 -18.11 -47.03
N GLN A 334 -41.02 -17.13 -47.89
CA GLN A 334 -41.21 -17.31 -49.32
C GLN A 334 -39.93 -17.44 -50.15
N ALA A 335 -38.74 -17.20 -49.56
CA ALA A 335 -37.45 -17.35 -50.28
C ALA A 335 -36.80 -18.74 -50.12
N ALA A 336 -37.36 -19.64 -49.31
CA ALA A 336 -36.81 -20.97 -49.05
C ALA A 336 -37.57 -22.10 -49.80
N LYS A 337 -38.33 -21.77 -50.83
CA LYS A 337 -39.06 -22.75 -51.70
C LYS A 337 -38.71 -22.66 -53.16
N LYS A 338 -37.55 -22.15 -53.56
CA LYS A 338 -36.99 -22.21 -54.90
C LYS A 338 -35.49 -22.39 -54.83
N VAL A 339 -35.03 -23.57 -54.48
CA VAL A 339 -33.86 -24.28 -55.00
C VAL A 339 -34.15 -25.76 -54.79
#